data_368f5224144538e7d9d54c5872019b42
#
_entry.id   368f5224144538e7d9d54c5872019b42
#
_cell.length_a   1.000
_cell.length_b   1.000
_cell.length_c   1.000
_cell.angle_alpha   90.00
_cell.angle_beta   90.00
_cell.angle_gamma   90.00
#
_symmetry.space_group_name_H-M   'P 1'
#
loop_
_entity.id
_entity.type
_entity.pdbx_description
1 polymer ?
#
loop_
_entity_poly.entity_id
_entity_poly.type
_entity_poly.pdbx_seq_one_letter_code
_entity_poly.pdbx_strand_id
1 'polypeptide(L)'
;IESNEGKPQHEQLIKIELPPKADYLNDETLEVYNQAKKKYDQTNQLITNDSITVLVGDYGYYDSVWGSLDCSAVIINGTNSSIKDLSFEVSVEDNAIPGKTFLNSEALPLTKTQIGDFEPNTGVPIVIAFPEKNATGEGEDKKIDTKNVKIHISNIQYKVEK
;
A
#
# COMPACT_ATOMS: atom_id res chain seq x y z
N ILE A 1 11.48 1.31 15.80
CA ILE A 1 10.66 1.14 14.59
C ILE A 1 11.43 0.24 13.62
N GLU A 2 10.86 -0.91 13.32
CA GLU A 2 11.44 -1.79 12.34
C GLU A 2 11.11 -1.28 10.93
N SER A 3 12.11 -1.29 10.07
CA SER A 3 12.00 -0.87 8.68
C SER A 3 12.57 -1.94 7.78
N ASN A 4 12.14 -1.99 6.52
CA ASN A 4 12.75 -2.87 5.53
C ASN A 4 14.07 -2.33 4.97
N GLU A 5 14.49 -1.13 5.38
CA GLU A 5 15.76 -0.58 4.95
C GLU A 5 16.92 -1.48 5.37
N GLY A 6 17.81 -1.76 4.44
CA GLY A 6 18.99 -2.61 4.67
C GLY A 6 18.71 -4.10 4.71
N LYS A 7 17.46 -4.55 4.62
CA LYS A 7 17.16 -5.98 4.51
C LYS A 7 17.45 -6.48 3.10
N PRO A 8 17.89 -7.75 2.95
CA PRO A 8 18.12 -8.33 1.63
C PRO A 8 16.85 -8.32 0.77
N GLN A 9 17.03 -8.13 -0.52
CA GLN A 9 15.95 -8.14 -1.51
C GLN A 9 16.31 -9.12 -2.63
N HIS A 10 15.28 -9.60 -3.32
CA HIS A 10 15.46 -10.44 -4.50
C HIS A 10 14.35 -10.17 -5.50
N GLU A 11 14.60 -10.49 -6.75
CA GLU A 11 13.56 -10.44 -7.78
C GLU A 11 12.64 -11.64 -7.67
N GLN A 12 11.35 -11.39 -7.75
CA GLN A 12 10.34 -12.42 -7.63
C GLN A 12 9.18 -12.13 -8.56
N LEU A 13 8.74 -13.17 -9.29
CA LEU A 13 7.49 -13.10 -10.03
C LEU A 13 6.33 -13.07 -9.02
N ILE A 14 5.47 -12.07 -9.13
CA ILE A 14 4.36 -11.90 -8.20
C ILE A 14 3.03 -12.08 -8.92
N LYS A 15 2.05 -12.58 -8.17
CA LYS A 15 0.67 -12.71 -8.61
C LYS A 15 -0.19 -11.77 -7.79
N ILE A 16 -0.98 -10.94 -8.44
CA ILE A 16 -1.87 -10.00 -7.76
C ILE A 16 -3.28 -10.57 -7.74
N GLU A 17 -3.89 -10.59 -6.56
CA GLU A 17 -5.27 -11.02 -6.37
C GLU A 17 -6.06 -9.87 -5.75
N LEU A 18 -7.28 -9.65 -6.24
CA LEU A 18 -8.18 -8.68 -5.63
C LEU A 18 -8.64 -9.19 -4.27
N PRO A 19 -8.92 -8.28 -3.31
CA PRO A 19 -9.43 -8.72 -2.02
C PRO A 19 -10.79 -9.41 -2.16
N PRO A 20 -11.17 -10.27 -1.19
CA PRO A 20 -12.39 -11.10 -1.30
C PRO A 20 -13.67 -10.30 -1.51
N LYS A 21 -13.73 -9.06 -1.01
CA LYS A 21 -14.91 -8.21 -1.12
C LYS A 21 -14.80 -7.17 -2.23
N ALA A 22 -13.95 -7.40 -3.22
CA ALA A 22 -13.76 -6.46 -4.32
C ALA A 22 -15.09 -6.15 -5.05
N ASP A 23 -15.98 -7.11 -5.18
CA ASP A 23 -17.26 -6.94 -5.86
C ASP A 23 -18.21 -5.95 -5.14
N TYR A 24 -17.94 -5.65 -3.87
CA TYR A 24 -18.73 -4.70 -3.08
C TYR A 24 -18.14 -3.29 -3.11
N LEU A 25 -17.01 -3.08 -3.77
CA LEU A 25 -16.43 -1.75 -3.92
C LEU A 25 -17.22 -0.94 -4.96
N ASN A 26 -17.20 0.39 -4.81
CA ASN A 26 -17.75 1.24 -5.85
C ASN A 26 -16.87 1.17 -7.11
N ASP A 27 -17.42 1.60 -8.24
CA ASP A 27 -16.75 1.46 -9.54
C ASP A 27 -15.40 2.19 -9.58
N GLU A 28 -15.29 3.36 -8.97
CA GLU A 28 -14.04 4.13 -8.94
C GLU A 28 -12.94 3.39 -8.17
N THR A 29 -13.26 2.89 -7.00
CA THR A 29 -12.30 2.15 -6.17
C THR A 29 -11.89 0.84 -6.84
N LEU A 30 -12.87 0.13 -7.41
CA LEU A 30 -12.59 -1.11 -8.12
C LEU A 30 -11.67 -0.87 -9.32
N GLU A 31 -11.88 0.23 -10.05
CA GLU A 31 -11.00 0.60 -11.16
C GLU A 31 -9.57 0.86 -10.68
N VAL A 32 -9.40 1.58 -9.58
CA VAL A 32 -8.08 1.83 -8.98
C VAL A 32 -7.39 0.51 -8.61
N TYR A 33 -8.13 -0.42 -8.02
CA TYR A 33 -7.59 -1.74 -7.67
C TYR A 33 -7.21 -2.55 -8.91
N ASN A 34 -8.04 -2.53 -9.94
CA ASN A 34 -7.76 -3.22 -11.19
C ASN A 34 -6.55 -2.64 -11.93
N GLN A 35 -6.36 -1.34 -11.89
CA GLN A 35 -5.18 -0.69 -12.46
C GLN A 35 -3.91 -1.11 -11.73
N ALA A 36 -3.94 -1.16 -10.40
CA ALA A 36 -2.81 -1.64 -9.61
C ALA A 36 -2.49 -3.09 -9.91
N LYS A 37 -3.51 -3.93 -10.02
CA LYS A 37 -3.35 -5.32 -10.44
C LYS A 37 -2.70 -5.39 -11.82
N LYS A 38 -3.23 -4.69 -12.81
CA LYS A 38 -2.71 -4.71 -14.18
C LYS A 38 -1.24 -4.29 -14.25
N LYS A 39 -0.84 -3.34 -13.41
CA LYS A 39 0.54 -2.85 -13.41
C LYS A 39 1.54 -3.90 -12.96
N TYR A 40 1.19 -4.71 -11.98
CA TYR A 40 2.13 -5.57 -11.29
C TYR A 40 1.89 -7.07 -11.46
N ASP A 41 0.68 -7.49 -11.86
CA ASP A 41 0.35 -8.91 -11.96
C ASP A 41 1.24 -9.63 -12.97
N GLN A 42 1.75 -10.79 -12.59
CA GLN A 42 2.62 -11.62 -13.42
C GLN A 42 3.89 -10.87 -13.88
N THR A 43 4.41 -10.00 -13.02
CA THR A 43 5.66 -9.27 -13.26
C THR A 43 6.71 -9.65 -12.23
N ASN A 44 7.99 -9.48 -12.61
CA ASN A 44 9.11 -9.62 -11.67
C ASN A 44 9.30 -8.30 -10.93
N GLN A 45 9.29 -8.35 -9.60
CA GLN A 45 9.49 -7.18 -8.77
C GLN A 45 10.57 -7.47 -7.72
N LEU A 46 11.28 -6.43 -7.34
CA LEU A 46 12.25 -6.51 -6.25
C LEU A 46 11.49 -6.46 -4.93
N ILE A 47 11.52 -7.56 -4.18
CA ILE A 47 10.81 -7.66 -2.90
C ILE A 47 11.79 -7.95 -1.77
N THR A 48 11.38 -7.58 -0.55
CA THR A 48 12.17 -7.81 0.65
C THR A 48 12.03 -9.26 1.09
N ASN A 49 13.18 -9.92 1.33
CA ASN A 49 13.21 -11.31 1.76
C ASN A 49 12.49 -11.50 3.10
N ASP A 50 11.65 -12.51 3.16
CA ASP A 50 10.97 -12.95 4.38
C ASP A 50 10.24 -11.80 5.12
N SER A 51 9.62 -10.92 4.36
CA SER A 51 8.92 -9.76 4.89
C SER A 51 7.84 -9.29 3.92
N ILE A 52 7.23 -8.15 4.24
CA ILE A 52 6.21 -7.52 3.41
C ILE A 52 6.86 -6.44 2.56
N THR A 53 6.45 -6.36 1.31
CA THR A 53 6.84 -5.26 0.42
C THR A 53 5.58 -4.50 0.00
N VAL A 54 5.68 -3.19 -0.09
CA VAL A 54 4.60 -2.34 -0.60
C VAL A 54 5.10 -1.62 -1.84
N LEU A 55 4.39 -1.82 -2.95
CA LEU A 55 4.67 -1.14 -4.22
C LEU A 55 3.62 -0.08 -4.45
N VAL A 56 4.06 1.11 -4.87
CA VAL A 56 3.15 2.23 -5.15
C VAL A 56 2.51 2.04 -6.52
N GLY A 57 1.19 2.22 -6.61
CA GLY A 57 0.45 2.18 -7.86
C GLY A 57 0.44 3.52 -8.59
N ASP A 58 -0.41 3.63 -9.60
CA ASP A 58 -0.47 4.85 -10.43
C ASP A 58 -1.48 5.89 -9.91
N TYR A 59 -2.37 5.48 -9.01
CA TYR A 59 -3.34 6.39 -8.44
C TYR A 59 -2.74 7.19 -7.29
N GLY A 60 -2.77 8.51 -7.41
CA GLY A 60 -2.44 9.45 -6.35
C GLY A 60 -3.40 10.62 -6.39
N TYR A 61 -3.94 11.00 -5.25
CA TYR A 61 -4.93 12.05 -5.17
C TYR A 61 -4.81 12.81 -3.85
N TYR A 62 -4.80 14.12 -3.94
CA TYR A 62 -4.84 14.98 -2.76
C TYR A 62 -6.28 15.47 -2.55
N ASP A 63 -6.87 15.11 -1.43
CA ASP A 63 -8.20 15.53 -1.01
C ASP A 63 -8.06 16.69 -0.03
N SER A 64 -8.38 17.90 -0.48
CA SER A 64 -8.21 19.11 0.32
C SER A 64 -9.21 19.22 1.47
N VAL A 65 -10.40 18.67 1.31
CA VAL A 65 -11.46 18.71 2.33
C VAL A 65 -11.08 17.85 3.52
N TRP A 66 -10.67 16.62 3.27
CA TRP A 66 -10.24 15.69 4.33
C TRP A 66 -8.80 15.92 4.76
N GLY A 67 -8.02 16.65 3.95
CA GLY A 67 -6.60 16.84 4.22
C GLY A 67 -5.82 15.55 4.16
N SER A 68 -5.95 14.81 3.06
CA SER A 68 -5.24 13.54 2.91
C SER A 68 -4.63 13.37 1.53
N LEU A 69 -3.51 12.68 1.49
CA LEU A 69 -2.90 12.15 0.26
C LEU A 69 -3.25 10.67 0.17
N ASP A 70 -4.02 10.32 -0.85
CA ASP A 70 -4.46 8.95 -1.06
C ASP A 70 -3.67 8.34 -2.23
N CYS A 71 -3.06 7.18 -1.99
CA CYS A 71 -2.26 6.48 -3.00
C CYS A 71 -2.68 5.03 -3.10
N SER A 72 -2.78 4.53 -4.33
CA SER A 72 -2.93 3.09 -4.53
C SER A 72 -1.59 2.40 -4.28
N ALA A 73 -1.66 1.19 -3.80
CA ALA A 73 -0.48 0.38 -3.53
C ALA A 73 -0.83 -1.10 -3.66
N VAL A 74 0.21 -1.92 -3.72
CA VAL A 74 0.07 -3.37 -3.66
C VAL A 74 0.92 -3.87 -2.50
N ILE A 75 0.30 -4.63 -1.61
CA ILE A 75 1.00 -5.29 -0.50
C ILE A 75 1.40 -6.68 -0.97
N ILE A 76 2.66 -7.03 -0.82
CA ILE A 76 3.19 -8.33 -1.26
C ILE A 76 3.67 -9.13 -0.05
N ASN A 77 3.26 -10.38 0.03
CA ASN A 77 3.75 -11.32 1.01
C ASN A 77 5.04 -11.97 0.49
N GLY A 78 6.18 -11.52 0.98
CA GLY A 78 7.48 -12.10 0.66
C GLY A 78 7.94 -13.18 1.64
N THR A 79 7.07 -13.64 2.54
CA THR A 79 7.38 -14.72 3.46
C THR A 79 7.12 -16.08 2.84
N ASN A 80 7.51 -17.15 3.52
CA ASN A 80 7.32 -18.52 3.06
C ASN A 80 5.98 -19.14 3.49
N SER A 81 5.13 -18.35 4.13
CA SER A 81 3.87 -18.86 4.70
C SER A 81 2.72 -17.94 4.36
N SER A 82 1.52 -18.49 4.28
CA SER A 82 0.31 -17.66 4.25
C SER A 82 0.19 -16.91 5.59
N ILE A 83 -0.17 -15.64 5.53
CA ILE A 83 -0.25 -14.78 6.71
C ILE A 83 -1.61 -14.13 6.85
N LYS A 84 -1.93 -13.70 8.05
CA LYS A 84 -3.16 -12.99 8.38
C LYS A 84 -2.90 -11.95 9.48
N ASP A 85 -3.90 -11.15 9.76
CA ASP A 85 -3.85 -10.13 10.80
C ASP A 85 -2.62 -9.23 10.65
N LEU A 86 -2.37 -8.82 9.41
CA LEU A 86 -1.23 -7.99 9.04
C LEU A 86 -1.46 -6.54 9.48
N SER A 87 -0.50 -5.96 10.17
CA SER A 87 -0.46 -4.54 10.46
C SER A 87 0.93 -3.98 10.19
N PHE A 88 0.98 -2.72 9.80
CA PHE A 88 2.25 -2.01 9.58
C PHE A 88 1.99 -0.51 9.57
N GLU A 89 3.04 0.26 9.75
CA GLU A 89 3.02 1.70 9.57
C GLU A 89 3.64 2.05 8.23
N VAL A 90 3.08 3.06 7.59
CA VAL A 90 3.59 3.59 6.33
C VAL A 90 3.88 5.06 6.51
N SER A 91 5.05 5.49 6.10
CA SER A 91 5.41 6.90 6.02
C SER A 91 5.65 7.30 4.57
N VAL A 92 5.40 8.56 4.27
CA VAL A 92 5.66 9.16 2.97
C VAL A 92 6.68 10.29 3.13
N GLU A 93 7.61 10.41 2.18
CA GLU A 93 8.60 11.48 2.20
C GLU A 93 7.94 12.84 1.94
N ASP A 94 8.48 13.90 2.55
CA ASP A 94 7.91 15.26 2.51
C ASP A 94 7.89 15.90 1.12
N ASN A 95 8.54 15.31 0.14
CA ASN A 95 8.57 15.83 -1.22
C ASN A 95 7.41 15.34 -2.10
N ALA A 96 6.48 14.58 -1.57
CA ALA A 96 5.32 14.09 -2.34
C ALA A 96 4.49 15.25 -2.90
N ILE A 97 4.23 16.28 -2.09
CA ILE A 97 3.61 17.53 -2.52
C ILE A 97 4.41 18.68 -1.93
N PRO A 98 4.95 19.59 -2.78
CA PRO A 98 5.71 20.72 -2.27
C PRO A 98 4.93 21.56 -1.27
N GLY A 99 5.57 21.87 -0.14
CA GLY A 99 4.98 22.71 0.91
C GLY A 99 4.03 22.00 1.85
N LYS A 100 3.81 20.69 1.70
CA LYS A 100 2.93 19.91 2.55
C LYS A 100 3.68 18.76 3.21
N THR A 101 3.36 18.52 4.48
CA THR A 101 3.89 17.43 5.29
C THR A 101 2.76 16.49 5.66
N PHE A 102 3.01 15.20 5.54
CA PHE A 102 2.01 14.18 5.84
C PHE A 102 2.45 13.34 7.04
N LEU A 103 1.47 12.94 7.84
CA LEU A 103 1.67 12.03 8.95
C LEU A 103 1.73 10.59 8.46
N ASN A 104 2.30 9.71 9.27
CA ASN A 104 2.31 8.29 8.98
C ASN A 104 0.89 7.74 8.94
N SER A 105 0.66 6.80 8.05
CA SER A 105 -0.57 6.03 8.01
C SER A 105 -0.35 4.72 8.76
N GLU A 106 -1.26 4.39 9.68
CA GLU A 106 -1.28 3.09 10.32
C GLU A 106 -2.29 2.21 9.61
N ALA A 107 -1.82 1.09 9.07
CA ALA A 107 -2.75 0.10 8.57
C ALA A 107 -3.35 -0.63 9.77
N LEU A 108 -4.66 -0.57 9.92
CA LEU A 108 -5.39 -1.41 10.87
C LEU A 108 -5.12 -2.88 10.52
N PRO A 109 -5.18 -3.80 11.50
CA PRO A 109 -4.94 -5.20 11.19
C PRO A 109 -5.80 -5.66 10.02
N LEU A 110 -5.15 -6.08 8.95
CA LEU A 110 -5.80 -6.57 7.75
C LEU A 110 -6.10 -8.06 7.97
N THR A 111 -7.38 -8.36 8.14
CA THR A 111 -7.85 -9.72 8.41
C THR A 111 -7.98 -10.52 7.14
N LYS A 112 -8.17 -11.83 7.28
CA LYS A 112 -8.41 -12.72 6.15
C LYS A 112 -9.63 -12.28 5.32
N THR A 113 -10.65 -11.71 5.96
CA THR A 113 -11.81 -11.16 5.26
C THR A 113 -11.43 -10.03 4.32
N GLN A 114 -10.43 -9.24 4.67
CA GLN A 114 -10.00 -8.06 3.91
C GLN A 114 -8.97 -8.38 2.83
N ILE A 115 -8.05 -9.31 3.09
CA ILE A 115 -6.95 -9.60 2.16
C ILE A 115 -6.97 -11.02 1.60
N GLY A 116 -7.88 -11.88 2.07
CA GLY A 116 -8.00 -13.25 1.60
C GLY A 116 -6.92 -14.17 2.15
N ASP A 117 -6.68 -15.26 1.42
CA ASP A 117 -5.62 -16.23 1.72
C ASP A 117 -4.29 -15.64 1.21
N PHE A 118 -3.70 -14.80 2.00
CA PHE A 118 -2.51 -14.06 1.59
C PHE A 118 -1.28 -14.99 1.54
N GLU A 119 -1.17 -15.67 0.41
CA GLU A 119 -0.13 -16.70 0.17
C GLU A 119 1.22 -16.08 -0.19
N PRO A 120 2.31 -16.85 -0.06
CA PRO A 120 3.63 -16.38 -0.48
C PRO A 120 3.65 -15.92 -1.94
N ASN A 121 4.40 -14.84 -2.19
CA ASN A 121 4.62 -14.26 -3.51
C ASN A 121 3.35 -13.74 -4.20
N THR A 122 2.31 -13.49 -3.41
CA THR A 122 1.09 -12.83 -3.90
C THR A 122 0.99 -11.42 -3.36
N GLY A 123 0.28 -10.59 -4.09
CA GLY A 123 0.00 -9.22 -3.69
C GLY A 123 -1.49 -8.90 -3.72
N VAL A 124 -1.89 -7.94 -2.90
CA VAL A 124 -3.27 -7.46 -2.81
C VAL A 124 -3.27 -5.94 -2.95
N PRO A 125 -4.09 -5.36 -3.85
CA PRO A 125 -4.20 -3.90 -3.96
C PRO A 125 -4.89 -3.29 -2.74
N ILE A 126 -4.40 -2.12 -2.35
CA ILE A 126 -5.01 -1.28 -1.30
C ILE A 126 -4.92 0.18 -1.71
N VAL A 127 -5.62 1.03 -0.98
CA VAL A 127 -5.42 2.48 -1.02
C VAL A 127 -4.95 2.92 0.37
N ILE A 128 -3.85 3.67 0.40
CA ILE A 128 -3.26 4.19 1.63
C ILE A 128 -3.55 5.68 1.70
N ALA A 129 -4.10 6.15 2.82
CA ALA A 129 -4.39 7.55 3.06
C ALA A 129 -3.41 8.11 4.10
N PHE A 130 -2.68 9.16 3.73
CA PHE A 130 -1.76 9.86 4.63
C PHE A 130 -2.40 11.17 5.08
N PRO A 131 -2.69 11.35 6.38
CA PRO A 131 -3.23 12.60 6.86
C PRO A 131 -2.23 13.74 6.70
N GLU A 132 -2.69 14.90 6.26
CA GLU A 132 -1.86 16.09 6.17
C GLU A 132 -1.69 16.70 7.57
N LYS A 133 -0.45 17.05 7.90
CA LYS A 133 -0.15 17.76 9.13
C LYS A 133 -0.64 19.21 9.02
N ASN A 134 -1.42 19.66 9.99
CA ASN A 134 -1.99 21.01 10.02
C ASN A 134 -2.91 21.31 8.85
N ALA A 135 -3.73 20.33 8.43
CA ALA A 135 -4.70 20.51 7.36
C ALA A 135 -5.70 21.62 7.71
N THR A 136 -5.95 22.51 6.74
CA THR A 136 -6.87 23.64 6.91
C THR A 136 -8.26 23.38 6.35
N GLY A 137 -8.42 22.33 5.55
CA GLY A 137 -9.63 22.09 4.77
C GLY A 137 -9.79 23.01 3.57
N GLU A 138 -8.80 23.83 3.31
CA GLU A 138 -8.77 24.80 2.20
C GLU A 138 -7.82 24.32 1.12
N GLY A 139 -7.99 24.86 -0.09
CA GLY A 139 -7.17 24.52 -1.23
C GLY A 139 -7.93 23.72 -2.27
N GLU A 140 -7.24 23.19 -3.23
CA GLU A 140 -7.83 22.46 -4.34
C GLU A 140 -7.42 20.98 -4.31
N ASP A 141 -8.38 20.12 -4.62
CA ASP A 141 -8.11 18.72 -4.89
C ASP A 141 -7.28 18.61 -6.16
N LYS A 142 -6.36 17.66 -6.20
CA LYS A 142 -5.57 17.43 -7.40
C LYS A 142 -5.04 16.01 -7.50
N LYS A 143 -4.86 15.58 -8.74
CA LYS A 143 -4.16 14.34 -9.04
C LYS A 143 -2.68 14.52 -8.77
N ILE A 144 -2.05 13.51 -8.20
CA ILE A 144 -0.63 13.50 -7.85
C ILE A 144 0.07 12.46 -8.71
N ASP A 145 1.20 12.83 -9.28
CA ASP A 145 2.07 11.89 -9.97
C ASP A 145 2.79 11.03 -8.91
N THR A 146 2.44 9.75 -8.86
CA THR A 146 3.00 8.84 -7.85
C THR A 146 4.48 8.54 -8.04
N LYS A 147 5.09 8.94 -9.15
CA LYS A 147 6.54 8.84 -9.34
C LYS A 147 7.30 9.66 -8.30
N ASN A 148 6.67 10.71 -7.76
CA ASN A 148 7.25 11.56 -6.73
C ASN A 148 6.92 11.07 -5.31
N VAL A 149 6.11 10.02 -5.18
CA VAL A 149 5.70 9.46 -3.89
C VAL A 149 6.65 8.34 -3.51
N LYS A 150 7.40 8.55 -2.44
CA LYS A 150 8.29 7.54 -1.87
C LYS A 150 7.78 7.18 -0.49
N ILE A 151 7.53 5.90 -0.29
CA ILE A 151 6.99 5.40 0.97
C ILE A 151 7.98 4.45 1.64
N HIS A 152 7.88 4.39 2.96
CA HIS A 152 8.65 3.46 3.79
C HIS A 152 7.69 2.75 4.72
N ILE A 153 7.88 1.46 4.90
CA ILE A 153 7.08 0.67 5.82
C ILE A 153 7.91 0.28 7.04
N SER A 154 7.23 0.19 8.17
CA SER A 154 7.86 -0.14 9.45
C SER A 154 6.85 -0.81 10.38
N ASN A 155 7.32 -1.31 11.51
CA ASN A 155 6.48 -1.91 12.55
C ASN A 155 5.56 -3.00 12.00
N ILE A 156 6.11 -3.89 11.17
CA ILE A 156 5.36 -4.95 10.49
C ILE A 156 5.06 -6.07 11.48
N GLN A 157 3.78 -6.43 11.59
CA GLN A 157 3.32 -7.52 12.46
C GLN A 157 2.29 -8.36 11.71
N TYR A 158 2.36 -9.66 11.87
CA TYR A 158 1.40 -10.58 11.26
C TYR A 158 1.40 -11.91 12.01
N LYS A 159 0.40 -12.73 11.70
CA LYS A 159 0.32 -14.10 12.19
C LYS A 159 0.45 -15.05 11.01
N VAL A 160 1.17 -16.13 11.20
CA VAL A 160 1.26 -17.21 10.24
C VAL A 160 -0.03 -18.02 10.30
N GLU A 161 -0.63 -18.27 9.16
CA GLU A 161 -1.82 -19.10 9.07
C GLU A 161 -1.40 -20.58 9.08
N LYS A 162 -2.00 -21.33 9.97
CA LYS A 162 -1.73 -22.77 10.08
C LYS A 162 -2.85 -23.59 9.47
#